data_a076db41c46b3c78a999dd378cc3247f
#
_entry.id   a076db41c46b3c78a999dd378cc3247f
#
_cell.length_a   1.000
_cell.length_b   1.000
_cell.length_c   1.000
_cell.angle_alpha   90.00
_cell.angle_beta   90.00
_cell.angle_gamma   90.00
#
_symmetry.space_group_name_H-M   'P 1'
#
loop_
_entity.id
_entity.type
_entity.pdbx_description
1 polymer ?
#
loop_
_entity_poly.entity_id
_entity_poly.type
_entity_poly.pdbx_seq_one_letter_code
_entity_poly.pdbx_strand_id
1 'polypeptide(L)'
;PPPPPRPSPTLFRSTLGVFFLVFLVATACSLPVTGALSLASGIVFGALTGLGVSLLASTLGGTVALLSTRYLLRDLIKRRFTGQLAVVNKGLENEGAFFLFGLRMIPVIPFWLLNLVIGLTSMRVPVFMLATLTGMVPVVFILAYTGSELGDIDSFSVSAIFTPGLIVALALLATFPFIARFLVKQAKRYINRE
;
A
#
# COMPACT_ATOMS: atom_id res chain seq x y z
N PRO A 1 32.31 -6.28 18.96
CA PRO A 1 31.38 -5.73 19.94
C PRO A 1 30.19 -6.67 20.09
N PRO A 2 29.63 -6.84 21.31
CA PRO A 2 28.45 -7.67 21.50
C PRO A 2 27.27 -7.05 20.72
N PRO A 3 26.35 -7.86 20.18
CA PRO A 3 25.18 -7.35 19.49
C PRO A 3 24.34 -6.47 20.42
N PRO A 4 23.70 -5.41 19.92
CA PRO A 4 22.89 -4.52 20.74
C PRO A 4 21.78 -5.32 21.46
N PRO A 5 21.43 -4.96 22.71
CA PRO A 5 20.43 -5.67 23.48
C PRO A 5 19.09 -5.61 22.72
N ARG A 6 18.45 -6.76 22.53
CA ARG A 6 17.13 -6.84 21.92
C ARG A 6 16.12 -6.03 22.76
N PRO A 7 15.28 -5.20 22.14
CA PRO A 7 14.29 -4.43 22.88
C PRO A 7 13.38 -5.38 23.67
N SER A 8 12.98 -4.97 24.88
CA SER A 8 12.10 -5.77 25.71
C SER A 8 10.78 -6.05 24.97
N PRO A 9 10.17 -7.24 25.13
CA PRO A 9 8.95 -7.62 24.41
C PRO A 9 7.80 -6.63 24.61
N THR A 10 7.74 -5.97 25.74
CA THR A 10 6.74 -4.94 26.06
C THR A 10 6.96 -3.66 25.25
N LEU A 11 8.19 -3.18 25.13
CA LEU A 11 8.54 -2.00 24.32
C LEU A 11 8.25 -2.27 22.83
N PHE A 12 8.61 -3.44 22.33
CA PHE A 12 8.32 -3.81 20.94
C PHE A 12 6.81 -3.78 20.64
N ARG A 13 5.98 -4.37 21.52
CA ARG A 13 4.52 -4.38 21.37
C ARG A 13 3.92 -2.98 21.43
N SER A 14 4.39 -2.13 22.33
CA SER A 14 3.92 -0.75 22.45
C SER A 14 4.27 0.07 21.21
N THR A 15 5.51 -0.03 20.74
CA THR A 15 5.95 0.66 19.52
C THR A 15 5.15 0.22 18.30
N LEU A 16 4.90 -1.07 18.16
CA LEU A 16 4.11 -1.64 17.07
C LEU A 16 2.66 -1.13 17.12
N GLY A 17 2.05 -1.08 18.30
CA GLY A 17 0.69 -0.57 18.49
C GLY A 17 0.58 0.93 18.15
N VAL A 18 1.50 1.75 18.64
CA VAL A 18 1.54 3.19 18.33
C VAL A 18 1.75 3.42 16.84
N PHE A 19 2.71 2.72 16.23
CA PHE A 19 2.97 2.84 14.80
C PHE A 19 1.76 2.45 13.97
N PHE A 20 1.10 1.33 14.32
CA PHE A 20 -0.13 0.88 13.66
C PHE A 20 -1.22 1.95 13.72
N LEU A 21 -1.46 2.55 14.89
CA LEU A 21 -2.47 3.60 15.06
C LEU A 21 -2.12 4.86 14.25
N VAL A 22 -0.87 5.31 14.29
CA VAL A 22 -0.41 6.46 13.49
C VAL A 22 -0.62 6.19 12.00
N PHE A 23 -0.24 5.01 11.53
CA PHE A 23 -0.40 4.62 10.12
C PHE A 23 -1.88 4.57 9.74
N LEU A 24 -2.72 3.93 10.57
CA LEU A 24 -4.16 3.84 10.35
C LEU A 24 -4.80 5.23 10.26
N VAL A 25 -4.51 6.12 11.21
CA VAL A 25 -5.05 7.49 11.22
C VAL A 25 -4.57 8.28 10.01
N ALA A 26 -3.29 8.24 9.69
CA ALA A 26 -2.75 8.92 8.51
C ALA A 26 -3.42 8.45 7.21
N THR A 27 -3.66 7.16 7.09
CA THR A 27 -4.37 6.57 5.94
C THR A 27 -5.85 6.92 5.93
N ALA A 28 -6.52 6.90 7.08
CA ALA A 28 -7.92 7.30 7.23
C ALA A 28 -8.15 8.77 6.84
N CYS A 29 -7.18 9.64 7.16
CA CYS A 29 -7.16 11.04 6.73
C CYS A 29 -6.76 11.21 5.26
N SER A 30 -6.54 10.10 4.52
CA SER A 30 -6.14 10.13 3.10
C SER A 30 -4.84 10.89 2.85
N LEU A 31 -3.89 10.86 3.78
CA LEU A 31 -2.59 11.49 3.60
C LEU A 31 -1.73 10.70 2.61
N PRO A 32 -0.94 11.37 1.76
CA PRO A 32 -0.08 10.71 0.76
C PRO A 32 1.24 10.18 1.38
N VAL A 33 1.16 9.51 2.52
CA VAL A 33 2.33 9.05 3.31
C VAL A 33 2.44 7.53 3.40
N THR A 34 1.50 6.78 2.82
CA THR A 34 1.42 5.31 2.94
C THR A 34 2.72 4.62 2.51
N GLY A 35 3.34 5.07 1.42
CA GLY A 35 4.61 4.51 0.94
C GLY A 35 5.76 4.74 1.92
N ALA A 36 5.89 5.97 2.44
CA ALA A 36 6.91 6.32 3.42
C ALA A 36 6.73 5.53 4.74
N LEU A 37 5.49 5.38 5.20
CA LEU A 37 5.19 4.59 6.41
C LEU A 37 5.44 3.09 6.18
N SER A 38 5.17 2.55 4.98
CA SER A 38 5.51 1.16 4.66
C SER A 38 7.02 0.91 4.66
N LEU A 39 7.80 1.85 4.14
CA LEU A 39 9.26 1.81 4.21
C LEU A 39 9.74 1.88 5.67
N ALA A 40 9.23 2.85 6.44
CA ALA A 40 9.57 3.02 7.86
C ALA A 40 9.20 1.79 8.70
N SER A 41 8.09 1.11 8.38
CA SER A 41 7.72 -0.13 9.06
C SER A 41 8.76 -1.24 8.86
N GLY A 42 9.36 -1.32 7.65
CA GLY A 42 10.45 -2.23 7.36
C GLY A 42 11.71 -1.91 8.16
N ILE A 43 12.09 -0.63 8.24
CA ILE A 43 13.25 -0.16 9.02
C ILE A 43 13.10 -0.54 10.51
N VAL A 44 11.91 -0.33 11.08
CA VAL A 44 11.69 -0.48 12.53
C VAL A 44 11.40 -1.93 12.93
N PHE A 45 10.63 -2.67 12.12
CA PHE A 45 10.09 -3.98 12.49
C PHE A 45 10.60 -5.14 11.63
N GLY A 46 11.40 -4.85 10.62
CA GLY A 46 11.85 -5.82 9.62
C GLY A 46 10.78 -6.11 8.55
N ALA A 47 11.18 -6.84 7.51
CA ALA A 47 10.38 -7.03 6.29
C ALA A 47 9.00 -7.66 6.54
N LEU A 48 8.93 -8.79 7.26
CA LEU A 48 7.68 -9.53 7.42
C LEU A 48 6.71 -8.86 8.40
N THR A 49 7.21 -8.39 9.55
CA THR A 49 6.36 -7.68 10.53
C THR A 49 5.91 -6.34 9.94
N GLY A 50 6.82 -5.61 9.27
CA GLY A 50 6.53 -4.37 8.58
C GLY A 50 5.48 -4.54 7.48
N LEU A 51 5.55 -5.62 6.70
CA LEU A 51 4.52 -5.99 5.72
C LEU A 51 3.15 -6.16 6.38
N GLY A 52 3.08 -6.99 7.42
CA GLY A 52 1.81 -7.28 8.11
C GLY A 52 1.15 -6.03 8.69
N VAL A 53 1.93 -5.23 9.43
CA VAL A 53 1.47 -3.97 10.03
C VAL A 53 0.99 -2.99 8.96
N SER A 54 1.76 -2.80 7.89
CA SER A 54 1.41 -1.88 6.81
C SER A 54 0.17 -2.31 6.05
N LEU A 55 0.02 -3.60 5.73
CA LEU A 55 -1.17 -4.12 5.04
C LEU A 55 -2.43 -3.94 5.89
N LEU A 56 -2.38 -4.29 7.16
CA LEU A 56 -3.53 -4.16 8.06
C LEU A 56 -3.89 -2.70 8.30
N ALA A 57 -2.90 -1.86 8.65
CA ALA A 57 -3.14 -0.44 8.93
C ALA A 57 -3.67 0.30 7.70
N SER A 58 -3.08 0.07 6.50
CA SER A 58 -3.51 0.70 5.27
C SER A 58 -4.89 0.21 4.81
N THR A 59 -5.21 -1.08 4.97
CA THR A 59 -6.53 -1.62 4.60
C THR A 59 -7.61 -1.08 5.52
N LEU A 60 -7.40 -1.08 6.83
CA LEU A 60 -8.38 -0.54 7.79
C LEU A 60 -8.52 0.98 7.66
N GLY A 61 -7.40 1.71 7.60
CA GLY A 61 -7.42 3.16 7.40
C GLY A 61 -8.05 3.56 6.05
N GLY A 62 -7.72 2.83 4.98
CA GLY A 62 -8.35 3.02 3.67
C GLY A 62 -9.85 2.73 3.68
N THR A 63 -10.30 1.77 4.48
CA THR A 63 -11.73 1.49 4.69
C THR A 63 -12.42 2.64 5.41
N VAL A 64 -11.79 3.20 6.44
CA VAL A 64 -12.31 4.40 7.12
C VAL A 64 -12.40 5.58 6.15
N ALA A 65 -11.37 5.81 5.33
CA ALA A 65 -11.38 6.86 4.30
C ALA A 65 -12.51 6.66 3.28
N LEU A 66 -12.72 5.42 2.81
CA LEU A 66 -13.83 5.06 1.92
C LEU A 66 -15.18 5.36 2.55
N LEU A 67 -15.39 4.94 3.80
CA LEU A 67 -16.65 5.17 4.52
C LEU A 67 -16.88 6.67 4.78
N SER A 68 -15.83 7.41 5.16
CA SER A 68 -15.89 8.86 5.33
C SER A 68 -16.30 9.57 4.03
N THR A 69 -15.74 9.15 2.90
CA THR A 69 -16.15 9.68 1.58
C THR A 69 -17.60 9.32 1.27
N ARG A 70 -18.00 8.08 1.52
CA ARG A 70 -19.35 7.58 1.19
C ARG A 70 -20.45 8.31 1.96
N TYR A 71 -20.23 8.58 3.23
CA TYR A 71 -21.27 9.10 4.13
C TYR A 71 -21.11 10.58 4.50
N LEU A 72 -19.88 11.10 4.58
CA LEU A 72 -19.61 12.44 5.06
C LEU A 72 -19.17 13.42 3.96
N LEU A 73 -18.32 12.97 3.03
CA LEU A 73 -17.65 13.86 2.08
C LEU A 73 -18.12 13.67 0.62
N ARG A 74 -19.23 12.96 0.41
CA ARG A 74 -19.68 12.53 -0.92
C ARG A 74 -19.74 13.66 -1.94
N ASP A 75 -20.43 14.76 -1.61
CA ASP A 75 -20.64 15.85 -2.55
C ASP A 75 -19.36 16.62 -2.84
N LEU A 76 -18.53 16.79 -1.81
CA LEU A 76 -17.24 17.47 -1.95
C LEU A 76 -16.31 16.68 -2.89
N ILE A 77 -16.15 15.38 -2.63
CA ILE A 77 -15.25 14.52 -3.40
C ILE A 77 -15.78 14.30 -4.83
N LYS A 78 -17.09 14.13 -5.00
CA LYS A 78 -17.73 13.96 -6.30
C LYS A 78 -17.45 15.18 -7.23
N ARG A 79 -17.57 16.39 -6.71
CA ARG A 79 -17.30 17.62 -7.50
C ARG A 79 -15.83 17.71 -7.93
N ARG A 80 -14.91 17.25 -7.09
CA ARG A 80 -13.47 17.38 -7.35
C ARG A 80 -12.91 16.28 -8.26
N PHE A 81 -13.50 15.08 -8.26
CA PHE A 81 -12.96 13.91 -8.95
C PHE A 81 -13.93 13.27 -9.95
N THR A 82 -14.76 14.09 -10.63
CA THR A 82 -15.79 13.60 -11.57
C THR A 82 -15.20 12.75 -12.69
N GLY A 83 -14.07 13.15 -13.27
CA GLY A 83 -13.41 12.41 -14.36
C GLY A 83 -12.88 11.06 -13.91
N GLN A 84 -12.22 11.03 -12.76
CA GLN A 84 -11.67 9.78 -12.17
C GLN A 84 -12.80 8.82 -11.79
N LEU A 85 -13.90 9.34 -11.26
CA LEU A 85 -15.08 8.57 -10.91
C LEU A 85 -15.69 7.87 -12.13
N ALA A 86 -15.79 8.54 -13.28
CA ALA A 86 -16.32 7.94 -14.50
C ALA A 86 -15.46 6.77 -14.99
N VAL A 87 -14.13 6.92 -14.96
CA VAL A 87 -13.19 5.85 -15.33
C VAL A 87 -13.31 4.66 -14.38
N VAL A 88 -13.37 4.93 -13.08
CA VAL A 88 -13.47 3.88 -12.05
C VAL A 88 -14.80 3.15 -12.13
N ASN A 89 -15.93 3.85 -12.28
CA ASN A 89 -17.23 3.20 -12.43
C ASN A 89 -17.26 2.27 -13.65
N LYS A 90 -16.78 2.76 -14.80
CA LYS A 90 -16.72 1.92 -16.02
C LYS A 90 -15.82 0.69 -15.81
N GLY A 91 -14.69 0.81 -15.12
CA GLY A 91 -13.83 -0.32 -14.81
C GLY A 91 -14.50 -1.32 -13.85
N LEU A 92 -15.21 -0.82 -12.82
CA LEU A 92 -15.92 -1.66 -11.87
C LEU A 92 -17.15 -2.37 -12.50
N GLU A 93 -17.84 -1.74 -13.44
CA GLU A 93 -18.93 -2.34 -14.18
C GLU A 93 -18.44 -3.49 -15.08
N ASN A 94 -17.27 -3.35 -15.69
CA ASN A 94 -16.71 -4.34 -16.61
C ASN A 94 -15.95 -5.48 -15.90
N GLU A 95 -15.16 -5.18 -14.89
CA GLU A 95 -14.19 -6.11 -14.30
C GLU A 95 -14.44 -6.32 -12.78
N GLY A 96 -15.40 -5.63 -12.18
CA GLY A 96 -15.72 -5.75 -10.75
C GLY A 96 -14.56 -5.49 -9.81
N ALA A 97 -14.39 -6.35 -8.80
CA ALA A 97 -13.32 -6.24 -7.80
C ALA A 97 -11.91 -6.41 -8.39
N PHE A 98 -11.79 -7.13 -9.51
CA PHE A 98 -10.50 -7.37 -10.17
C PHE A 98 -9.90 -6.08 -10.73
N PHE A 99 -10.75 -5.14 -11.15
CA PHE A 99 -10.30 -3.82 -11.55
C PHE A 99 -9.59 -3.07 -10.41
N LEU A 100 -10.19 -3.06 -9.21
CA LEU A 100 -9.54 -2.44 -8.04
C LEU A 100 -8.24 -3.14 -7.67
N PHE A 101 -8.22 -4.48 -7.67
CA PHE A 101 -7.00 -5.26 -7.45
C PHE A 101 -5.88 -4.83 -8.41
N GLY A 102 -6.18 -4.74 -9.72
CA GLY A 102 -5.23 -4.29 -10.74
C GLY A 102 -4.74 -2.86 -10.51
N LEU A 103 -5.64 -1.94 -10.11
CA LEU A 103 -5.27 -0.56 -9.79
C LEU A 103 -4.33 -0.48 -8.57
N ARG A 104 -4.51 -1.36 -7.56
CA ARG A 104 -3.62 -1.43 -6.38
C ARG A 104 -2.22 -1.93 -6.72
N MET A 105 -2.09 -2.77 -7.73
CA MET A 105 -0.78 -3.25 -8.22
C MET A 105 -0.02 -2.19 -9.02
N ILE A 106 -0.67 -1.12 -9.45
CA ILE A 106 -0.02 -0.05 -10.23
C ILE A 106 0.36 1.11 -9.29
N PRO A 107 1.64 1.27 -8.92
CA PRO A 107 2.06 2.28 -7.93
C PRO A 107 1.96 3.73 -8.42
N VAL A 108 1.61 3.94 -9.70
CA VAL A 108 1.42 5.28 -10.30
C VAL A 108 0.16 5.97 -9.77
N ILE A 109 -0.86 5.20 -9.39
CA ILE A 109 -2.11 5.76 -8.88
C ILE A 109 -1.99 5.92 -7.37
N PRO A 110 -2.13 7.15 -6.84
CA PRO A 110 -2.01 7.40 -5.42
C PRO A 110 -3.04 6.59 -4.61
N PHE A 111 -2.57 5.88 -3.59
CA PHE A 111 -3.40 5.05 -2.72
C PHE A 111 -4.58 5.82 -2.12
N TRP A 112 -4.32 7.02 -1.60
CA TRP A 112 -5.33 7.87 -1.00
C TRP A 112 -6.44 8.27 -1.98
N LEU A 113 -6.09 8.51 -3.23
CA LEU A 113 -7.06 8.89 -4.27
C LEU A 113 -8.03 7.75 -4.57
N LEU A 114 -7.53 6.51 -4.67
CA LEU A 114 -8.38 5.34 -4.89
C LEU A 114 -9.37 5.13 -3.74
N ASN A 115 -8.95 5.33 -2.49
CA ASN A 115 -9.85 5.20 -1.34
C ASN A 115 -11.02 6.19 -1.43
N LEU A 116 -10.74 7.45 -1.80
CA LEU A 116 -11.76 8.49 -1.95
C LEU A 116 -12.70 8.20 -3.13
N VAL A 117 -12.15 7.87 -4.30
CA VAL A 117 -12.96 7.65 -5.52
C VAL A 117 -13.81 6.39 -5.39
N ILE A 118 -13.27 5.29 -4.87
CA ILE A 118 -14.03 4.05 -4.62
C ILE A 118 -15.13 4.28 -3.57
N GLY A 119 -14.92 5.17 -2.60
CA GLY A 119 -15.94 5.58 -1.65
C GLY A 119 -17.21 6.15 -2.29
N LEU A 120 -17.10 6.75 -3.48
CA LEU A 120 -18.25 7.27 -4.25
C LEU A 120 -19.01 6.18 -5.05
N THR A 121 -18.42 4.99 -5.18
CA THR A 121 -19.00 3.86 -5.92
C THR A 121 -19.92 2.99 -5.05
N SER A 122 -20.63 2.05 -5.67
CA SER A 122 -21.46 1.06 -4.97
C SER A 122 -20.67 -0.18 -4.48
N MET A 123 -19.33 -0.19 -4.57
CA MET A 123 -18.52 -1.32 -4.16
C MET A 123 -18.75 -1.70 -2.69
N ARG A 124 -18.95 -3.00 -2.41
CA ARG A 124 -19.12 -3.50 -1.03
C ARG A 124 -17.82 -3.40 -0.25
N VAL A 125 -17.91 -2.98 1.01
CA VAL A 125 -16.75 -2.81 1.90
C VAL A 125 -15.87 -4.05 2.01
N PRO A 126 -16.40 -5.28 2.22
CA PRO A 126 -15.55 -6.48 2.30
C PRO A 126 -14.77 -6.74 1.00
N VAL A 127 -15.39 -6.48 -0.15
CA VAL A 127 -14.76 -6.62 -1.46
C VAL A 127 -13.60 -5.63 -1.62
N PHE A 128 -13.82 -4.37 -1.21
CA PHE A 128 -12.77 -3.36 -1.16
C PHE A 128 -11.60 -3.78 -0.26
N MET A 129 -11.89 -4.28 0.94
CA MET A 129 -10.88 -4.73 1.89
C MET A 129 -10.03 -5.87 1.32
N LEU A 130 -10.68 -6.90 0.75
CA LEU A 130 -9.98 -8.04 0.17
C LEU A 130 -9.13 -7.62 -1.04
N ALA A 131 -9.69 -6.85 -1.97
CA ALA A 131 -8.97 -6.38 -3.14
C ALA A 131 -7.79 -5.46 -2.75
N THR A 132 -7.96 -4.64 -1.70
CA THR A 132 -6.89 -3.79 -1.17
C THR A 132 -5.81 -4.61 -0.49
N LEU A 133 -6.20 -5.50 0.43
CA LEU A 133 -5.27 -6.33 1.19
C LEU A 133 -4.38 -7.16 0.25
N THR A 134 -5.00 -7.85 -0.70
CA THR A 134 -4.28 -8.73 -1.65
C THR A 134 -3.52 -7.95 -2.72
N GLY A 135 -4.12 -6.90 -3.28
CA GLY A 135 -3.52 -6.10 -4.34
C GLY A 135 -2.32 -5.27 -3.88
N MET A 136 -2.24 -4.92 -2.59
CA MET A 136 -1.11 -4.16 -2.04
C MET A 136 0.07 -5.03 -1.61
N VAL A 137 -0.09 -6.36 -1.47
CA VAL A 137 0.98 -7.25 -1.00
C VAL A 137 2.31 -7.02 -1.74
N PRO A 138 2.37 -7.03 -3.10
CA PRO A 138 3.64 -6.89 -3.78
C PRO A 138 4.33 -5.56 -3.52
N VAL A 139 3.59 -4.45 -3.59
CA VAL A 139 4.15 -3.10 -3.40
C VAL A 139 4.62 -2.90 -1.96
N VAL A 140 3.79 -3.25 -0.99
CA VAL A 140 4.11 -3.11 0.44
C VAL A 140 5.26 -4.03 0.83
N PHE A 141 5.32 -5.26 0.28
CA PHE A 141 6.44 -6.17 0.51
C PHE A 141 7.76 -5.56 0.02
N ILE A 142 7.80 -5.01 -1.20
CA ILE A 142 9.00 -4.38 -1.73
C ILE A 142 9.43 -3.20 -0.84
N LEU A 143 8.48 -2.35 -0.41
CA LEU A 143 8.78 -1.22 0.45
C LEU A 143 9.27 -1.65 1.84
N ALA A 144 8.61 -2.61 2.48
CA ALA A 144 9.00 -3.12 3.78
C ALA A 144 10.34 -3.85 3.71
N TYR A 145 10.59 -4.62 2.65
CA TYR A 145 11.88 -5.28 2.43
C TYR A 145 13.00 -4.26 2.20
N THR A 146 12.78 -3.26 1.35
CA THR A 146 13.73 -2.16 1.16
C THR A 146 14.01 -1.44 2.48
N GLY A 147 12.97 -1.20 3.28
CA GLY A 147 13.10 -0.59 4.60
C GLY A 147 13.94 -1.45 5.55
N SER A 148 13.74 -2.78 5.58
CA SER A 148 14.54 -3.66 6.45
C SER A 148 16.02 -3.66 6.07
N GLU A 149 16.35 -3.67 4.78
CA GLU A 149 17.74 -3.56 4.32
C GLU A 149 18.38 -2.22 4.71
N LEU A 150 17.60 -1.13 4.71
CA LEU A 150 18.08 0.17 5.18
C LEU A 150 18.28 0.22 6.70
N GLY A 151 17.45 -0.50 7.46
CA GLY A 151 17.55 -0.59 8.92
C GLY A 151 18.77 -1.36 9.41
N ASP A 152 19.29 -2.29 8.63
CA ASP A 152 20.45 -3.10 8.94
C ASP A 152 21.79 -2.40 8.63
N ILE A 153 21.74 -1.18 8.11
CA ILE A 153 22.94 -0.39 7.81
C ILE A 153 23.46 0.31 9.07
N ASP A 154 24.48 -0.26 9.70
CA ASP A 154 25.11 0.28 10.94
C ASP A 154 25.85 1.62 10.76
N SER A 155 26.10 2.05 9.53
CA SER A 155 26.71 3.34 9.20
C SER A 155 26.27 3.81 7.81
N PHE A 156 25.99 5.10 7.65
CA PHE A 156 25.79 5.75 6.35
C PHE A 156 27.12 5.77 5.57
N SER A 157 27.57 4.61 5.15
CA SER A 157 28.71 4.44 4.26
C SER A 157 28.21 4.22 2.83
N VAL A 158 28.86 4.84 1.86
CA VAL A 158 28.56 4.65 0.44
C VAL A 158 28.61 3.15 0.06
N SER A 159 29.48 2.37 0.71
CA SER A 159 29.58 0.91 0.54
C SER A 159 28.34 0.16 1.01
N ALA A 160 27.59 0.67 1.98
CA ALA A 160 26.35 0.05 2.47
C ALA A 160 25.21 0.11 1.44
N ILE A 161 25.27 1.08 0.50
CA ILE A 161 24.30 1.20 -0.61
C ILE A 161 24.47 0.03 -1.61
N PHE A 162 25.65 -0.60 -1.64
CA PHE A 162 25.96 -1.71 -2.54
C PHE A 162 25.74 -3.09 -1.91
N THR A 163 24.99 -3.21 -0.80
CA THR A 163 24.59 -4.52 -0.29
C THR A 163 23.72 -5.25 -1.33
N PRO A 164 23.94 -6.55 -1.58
CA PRO A 164 23.14 -7.30 -2.56
C PRO A 164 21.64 -7.22 -2.29
N GLY A 165 21.21 -7.21 -1.02
CA GLY A 165 19.82 -7.08 -0.63
C GLY A 165 19.21 -5.74 -1.04
N LEU A 166 19.89 -4.63 -0.80
CA LEU A 166 19.41 -3.30 -1.18
C LEU A 166 19.37 -3.13 -2.70
N ILE A 167 20.37 -3.65 -3.42
CA ILE A 167 20.36 -3.63 -4.90
C ILE A 167 19.15 -4.39 -5.44
N VAL A 168 18.86 -5.59 -4.91
CA VAL A 168 17.68 -6.37 -5.29
C VAL A 168 16.39 -5.62 -4.95
N ALA A 169 16.29 -5.04 -3.76
CA ALA A 169 15.12 -4.27 -3.34
C ALA A 169 14.85 -3.06 -4.26
N LEU A 170 15.89 -2.29 -4.58
CA LEU A 170 15.79 -1.15 -5.50
C LEU A 170 15.47 -1.59 -6.93
N ALA A 171 16.05 -2.69 -7.40
CA ALA A 171 15.73 -3.26 -8.71
C ALA A 171 14.28 -3.72 -8.78
N LEU A 172 13.76 -4.40 -7.75
CA LEU A 172 12.35 -4.78 -7.64
C LEU A 172 11.44 -3.54 -7.63
N LEU A 173 11.79 -2.52 -6.85
CA LEU A 173 11.03 -1.27 -6.79
C LEU A 173 10.98 -0.56 -8.16
N ALA A 174 12.11 -0.53 -8.88
CA ALA A 174 12.19 0.11 -10.20
C ALA A 174 11.46 -0.70 -11.29
N THR A 175 11.53 -2.04 -11.25
CA THR A 175 10.95 -2.92 -12.29
C THR A 175 9.47 -3.25 -12.02
N PHE A 176 9.02 -3.20 -10.77
CA PHE A 176 7.65 -3.56 -10.37
C PHE A 176 6.55 -2.87 -11.19
N PRO A 177 6.57 -1.54 -11.44
CA PRO A 177 5.53 -0.88 -12.23
C PRO A 177 5.44 -1.40 -13.67
N PHE A 178 6.55 -1.83 -14.25
CA PHE A 178 6.57 -2.42 -15.61
C PHE A 178 5.98 -3.82 -15.60
N ILE A 179 6.35 -4.65 -14.61
CA ILE A 179 5.81 -6.00 -14.42
C ILE A 179 4.31 -5.94 -14.17
N ALA A 180 3.86 -5.06 -13.26
CA ALA A 180 2.44 -4.88 -12.96
C ALA A 180 1.63 -4.48 -14.21
N ARG A 181 2.12 -3.53 -15.00
CA ARG A 181 1.49 -3.12 -16.27
C ARG A 181 1.42 -4.28 -17.27
N PHE A 182 2.48 -5.06 -17.38
CA PHE A 182 2.53 -6.22 -18.27
C PHE A 182 1.51 -7.28 -17.86
N LEU A 183 1.43 -7.63 -16.57
CA LEU A 183 0.49 -8.61 -16.03
C LEU A 183 -0.97 -8.17 -16.24
N VAL A 184 -1.29 -6.90 -15.94
CA VAL A 184 -2.63 -6.35 -16.18
C VAL A 184 -3.00 -6.36 -17.66
N LYS A 185 -2.05 -6.05 -18.55
CA LYS A 185 -2.28 -6.11 -20.01
C LYS A 185 -2.52 -7.53 -20.51
N GLN A 186 -1.81 -8.51 -19.97
CA GLN A 186 -2.00 -9.92 -20.29
C GLN A 186 -3.37 -10.42 -19.78
N ALA A 187 -3.71 -10.12 -18.53
CA ALA A 187 -5.02 -10.49 -17.96
C ALA A 187 -6.18 -9.93 -18.80
N LYS A 188 -6.09 -8.66 -19.24
CA LYS A 188 -7.10 -8.06 -20.13
C LYS A 188 -7.22 -8.77 -21.48
N ARG A 189 -6.11 -9.27 -22.04
CA ARG A 189 -6.13 -10.01 -23.30
C ARG A 189 -6.82 -11.38 -23.17
N TYR A 190 -6.72 -12.01 -21.99
CA TYR A 190 -7.40 -13.28 -21.72
C TYR A 190 -8.92 -13.09 -21.57
N ILE A 191 -9.34 -12.06 -20.83
CA ILE A 191 -10.76 -11.76 -20.58
C ILE A 191 -11.49 -11.31 -21.85
N ASN A 192 -10.83 -10.59 -22.76
CA ASN A 192 -11.44 -10.14 -24.03
C ASN A 192 -11.45 -11.20 -25.15
N ARG A 193 -11.01 -12.43 -24.89
CA ARG A 193 -11.05 -13.55 -25.86
C ARG A 193 -12.20 -14.54 -25.64
N GLU A 194 -12.95 -14.39 -24.55
CA GLU A 194 -14.22 -15.06 -24.27
C GLU A 194 -15.40 -14.11 -24.56
#